data_e3949eaee3785d6cff306bbe09d3ced3
#
_entry.id   e3949eaee3785d6cff306bbe09d3ced3
#
_cell.length_a   1.000
_cell.length_b   1.000
_cell.length_c   1.000
_cell.angle_alpha   90.00
_cell.angle_beta   90.00
_cell.angle_gamma   90.00
#
_symmetry.space_group_name_H-M   'P 1'
#
loop_
_entity.id
_entity.type
_entity.pdbx_description
1 polymer ?
#
loop_
_entity_poly.entity_id
_entity_poly.type
_entity_poly.pdbx_seq_one_letter_code
_entity_poly.pdbx_strand_id
1 'polypeptide(L)'
;MSAKPALYLAVDGGGTGCRARLEDAEGRVLGLGLGGPASTRLGAEACYDAIMMATRSAFAEAGLAEAAMAEAAAGLGIAGLSSRPIVRADLEGRIYPFAECRFASDSITACIGAHDGGYGGIVIVGTGSSGIARLERGEVQVGGCGFPLSDEGSGAFIGLRALSMTTRALDGRVEETPLLTDVLDRFERDRGKIVAWMDAAGATQYATFAPTVVRHAMDGEVAARAIMQEAAAGIEEICRALIQHDPPRLSLIGGLGSVIEPWLPPDLRARLRPVLGDALDGAAILAGRSARGLAEPESAEAVREAVVQ
;
A
#
# COMPACT_ATOMS: atom_id res chain seq x y z
N MET A 1 -37.24 -0.07 -3.43
CA MET A 1 -35.94 -0.75 -3.41
C MET A 1 -35.30 -0.46 -4.75
N SER A 2 -34.20 0.28 -4.80
CA SER A 2 -33.44 0.49 -6.06
C SER A 2 -32.94 -0.87 -6.56
N ALA A 3 -33.04 -1.13 -7.86
CA ALA A 3 -32.46 -2.34 -8.45
C ALA A 3 -30.95 -2.35 -8.16
N LYS A 4 -30.38 -3.55 -7.90
CA LYS A 4 -28.92 -3.69 -7.74
C LYS A 4 -28.25 -3.23 -9.04
N PRO A 5 -27.13 -2.50 -8.96
CA PRO A 5 -26.35 -2.14 -10.14
C PRO A 5 -25.96 -3.39 -10.94
N ALA A 6 -25.98 -3.28 -12.26
CA ALA A 6 -25.56 -4.37 -13.14
C ALA A 6 -24.03 -4.49 -13.21
N LEU A 7 -23.32 -3.40 -12.92
CA LEU A 7 -21.87 -3.27 -13.02
C LEU A 7 -21.28 -2.65 -11.74
N TYR A 8 -20.10 -3.13 -11.34
CA TYR A 8 -19.32 -2.58 -10.25
C TYR A 8 -17.94 -2.14 -10.76
N LEU A 9 -17.62 -0.88 -10.56
CA LEU A 9 -16.32 -0.32 -10.88
C LEU A 9 -15.51 -0.14 -9.59
N ALA A 10 -14.39 -0.84 -9.49
CA ALA A 10 -13.41 -0.67 -8.44
C ALA A 10 -12.25 0.17 -8.94
N VAL A 11 -11.85 1.19 -8.20
CA VAL A 11 -10.69 2.04 -8.53
C VAL A 11 -9.74 2.10 -7.34
N ASP A 12 -8.45 1.88 -7.61
CA ASP A 12 -7.33 2.02 -6.66
C ASP A 12 -6.36 3.06 -7.20
N GLY A 13 -6.44 4.26 -6.66
CA GLY A 13 -5.67 5.43 -7.06
C GLY A 13 -4.50 5.69 -6.12
N GLY A 14 -3.30 5.38 -6.59
CA GLY A 14 -2.04 5.54 -5.84
C GLY A 14 -1.16 6.69 -6.32
N GLY A 15 -0.03 6.89 -5.61
CA GLY A 15 0.95 7.92 -5.95
C GLY A 15 1.74 7.67 -7.24
N THR A 16 1.75 6.45 -7.76
CA THR A 16 2.51 6.04 -8.96
C THR A 16 1.61 5.66 -10.13
N GLY A 17 0.33 5.39 -9.89
CA GLY A 17 -0.62 4.99 -10.92
C GLY A 17 -2.02 4.81 -10.35
N CYS A 18 -2.98 4.61 -11.26
CA CYS A 18 -4.36 4.30 -10.96
C CYS A 18 -4.75 3.02 -11.69
N ARG A 19 -5.43 2.10 -10.98
CA ARG A 19 -5.96 0.85 -11.53
C ARG A 19 -7.48 0.88 -11.43
N ALA A 20 -8.15 0.39 -12.46
CA ALA A 20 -9.58 0.17 -12.43
C ALA A 20 -9.90 -1.27 -12.79
N ARG A 21 -10.94 -1.82 -12.17
CA ARG A 21 -11.48 -3.16 -12.45
C ARG A 21 -13.01 -3.06 -12.55
N LEU A 22 -13.53 -3.48 -13.68
CA LEU A 22 -14.96 -3.57 -13.92
C LEU A 22 -15.42 -5.00 -13.68
N GLU A 23 -16.44 -5.17 -12.87
CA GLU A 23 -17.04 -6.47 -12.52
C GLU A 23 -18.54 -6.47 -12.83
N ASP A 24 -19.09 -7.67 -13.10
CA ASP A 24 -20.55 -7.86 -13.14
C ASP A 24 -21.14 -8.09 -11.73
N ALA A 25 -22.45 -8.33 -11.66
CA ALA A 25 -23.16 -8.55 -10.41
C ALA A 25 -22.70 -9.82 -9.65
N GLU A 26 -22.11 -10.78 -10.36
CA GLU A 26 -21.55 -12.02 -9.82
C GLU A 26 -20.08 -11.88 -9.41
N GLY A 27 -19.46 -10.72 -9.64
CA GLY A 27 -18.06 -10.44 -9.33
C GLY A 27 -17.07 -11.00 -10.35
N ARG A 28 -17.53 -11.33 -11.57
CA ARG A 28 -16.63 -11.70 -12.66
C ARG A 28 -16.00 -10.46 -13.24
N VAL A 29 -14.69 -10.48 -13.42
CA VAL A 29 -13.95 -9.37 -14.03
C VAL A 29 -14.28 -9.30 -15.50
N LEU A 30 -14.79 -8.14 -15.94
CA LEU A 30 -15.14 -7.86 -17.32
C LEU A 30 -14.01 -7.10 -18.04
N GLY A 31 -13.29 -6.23 -17.33
CA GLY A 31 -12.19 -5.47 -17.90
C GLY A 31 -11.34 -4.81 -16.80
N LEU A 32 -10.10 -4.55 -17.17
CA LEU A 32 -9.09 -3.88 -16.37
C LEU A 32 -8.66 -2.59 -17.04
N GLY A 33 -8.26 -1.60 -16.27
CA GLY A 33 -7.82 -0.32 -16.80
C GLY A 33 -6.68 0.28 -15.99
N LEU A 34 -5.84 1.03 -16.67
CA LEU A 34 -4.71 1.74 -16.08
C LEU A 34 -4.83 3.23 -16.37
N GLY A 35 -4.45 4.04 -15.39
CA GLY A 35 -4.34 5.49 -15.49
C GLY A 35 -3.03 5.99 -14.88
N GLY A 36 -2.79 7.29 -15.02
CA GLY A 36 -1.69 7.97 -14.37
C GLY A 36 -1.82 7.97 -12.83
N PRO A 37 -0.88 8.62 -12.11
CA PRO A 37 -0.98 8.77 -10.66
C PRO A 37 -2.27 9.47 -10.23
N ALA A 38 -2.95 8.92 -9.22
CA ALA A 38 -4.19 9.45 -8.64
C ALA A 38 -4.01 9.63 -7.13
N SER A 39 -3.19 10.60 -6.76
CA SER A 39 -2.98 11.00 -5.37
C SER A 39 -3.45 12.43 -5.16
N THR A 40 -4.10 12.69 -4.04
CA THR A 40 -4.54 14.04 -3.66
C THR A 40 -3.41 15.07 -3.57
N ARG A 41 -2.15 14.62 -3.54
CA ARG A 41 -0.98 15.52 -3.65
C ARG A 41 -0.89 16.24 -4.99
N LEU A 42 -1.46 15.66 -6.05
CA LEU A 42 -1.47 16.21 -7.41
C LEU A 42 -2.65 17.14 -7.67
N GLY A 43 -3.56 17.26 -6.70
CA GLY A 43 -4.81 18.04 -6.83
C GLY A 43 -5.96 17.20 -7.37
N ALA A 44 -7.18 17.75 -7.28
CA ALA A 44 -8.41 17.04 -7.65
C ALA A 44 -8.53 16.80 -9.16
N GLU A 45 -8.07 17.74 -9.99
CA GLU A 45 -8.12 17.63 -11.46
C GLU A 45 -7.32 16.42 -11.94
N ALA A 46 -6.04 16.33 -11.55
CA ALA A 46 -5.16 15.25 -11.96
C ALA A 46 -5.67 13.87 -11.44
N CYS A 47 -6.24 13.84 -10.23
CA CYS A 47 -6.87 12.62 -9.70
C CYS A 47 -8.06 12.20 -10.54
N TYR A 48 -8.96 13.15 -10.87
CA TYR A 48 -10.13 12.90 -11.69
C TYR A 48 -9.76 12.36 -13.08
N ASP A 49 -8.81 13.01 -13.75
CA ASP A 49 -8.34 12.58 -15.07
C ASP A 49 -7.75 11.17 -15.06
N ALA A 50 -6.94 10.85 -14.05
CA ALA A 50 -6.36 9.52 -13.88
C ALA A 50 -7.44 8.45 -13.62
N ILE A 51 -8.43 8.74 -12.77
CA ILE A 51 -9.57 7.87 -12.49
C ILE A 51 -10.36 7.62 -13.79
N MET A 52 -10.70 8.69 -14.53
CA MET A 52 -11.47 8.56 -15.75
C MET A 52 -10.71 7.87 -16.87
N MET A 53 -9.39 8.06 -16.96
CA MET A 53 -8.53 7.32 -17.88
C MET A 53 -8.57 5.82 -17.59
N ALA A 54 -8.33 5.41 -16.33
CA ALA A 54 -8.39 4.01 -15.92
C ALA A 54 -9.77 3.40 -16.16
N THR A 55 -10.84 4.15 -15.85
CA THR A 55 -12.23 3.74 -16.07
C THR A 55 -12.51 3.48 -17.54
N ARG A 56 -12.21 4.44 -18.43
CA ARG A 56 -12.43 4.28 -19.88
C ARG A 56 -11.67 3.07 -20.42
N SER A 57 -10.44 2.87 -19.96
CA SER A 57 -9.64 1.69 -20.33
C SER A 57 -10.33 0.38 -19.92
N ALA A 58 -10.86 0.30 -18.69
CA ALA A 58 -11.56 -0.90 -18.21
C ALA A 58 -12.85 -1.19 -18.98
N PHE A 59 -13.65 -0.16 -19.31
CA PHE A 59 -14.86 -0.32 -20.12
C PHE A 59 -14.54 -0.71 -21.57
N ALA A 60 -13.49 -0.14 -22.16
CA ALA A 60 -13.04 -0.50 -23.50
C ALA A 60 -12.58 -1.96 -23.57
N GLU A 61 -11.81 -2.43 -22.57
CA GLU A 61 -11.39 -3.83 -22.49
C GLU A 61 -12.59 -4.78 -22.33
N ALA A 62 -13.62 -4.36 -21.58
CA ALA A 62 -14.87 -5.10 -21.45
C ALA A 62 -15.74 -5.10 -22.75
N GLY A 63 -15.36 -4.34 -23.77
CA GLY A 63 -16.18 -4.18 -25.00
C GLY A 63 -17.45 -3.36 -24.79
N LEU A 64 -17.51 -2.54 -23.72
CA LEU A 64 -18.67 -1.72 -23.36
C LEU A 64 -18.46 -0.25 -23.80
N ALA A 65 -19.51 0.37 -24.28
CA ALA A 65 -19.50 1.80 -24.60
C ALA A 65 -19.47 2.65 -23.32
N GLU A 66 -18.93 3.88 -23.40
CA GLU A 66 -18.89 4.81 -22.24
C GLU A 66 -20.29 5.09 -21.65
N ALA A 67 -21.33 5.03 -22.44
CA ALA A 67 -22.70 5.20 -21.96
C ALA A 67 -23.11 4.17 -20.89
N ALA A 68 -22.51 2.97 -20.90
CA ALA A 68 -22.75 1.94 -19.89
C ALA A 68 -22.18 2.30 -18.49
N MET A 69 -21.33 3.32 -18.40
CA MET A 69 -20.87 3.83 -17.10
C MET A 69 -22.03 4.29 -16.22
N ALA A 70 -23.14 4.76 -16.81
CA ALA A 70 -24.32 5.17 -16.08
C ALA A 70 -25.06 4.01 -15.36
N GLU A 71 -24.70 2.76 -15.64
CA GLU A 71 -25.24 1.57 -14.98
C GLU A 71 -24.32 1.05 -13.87
N ALA A 72 -23.11 1.62 -13.74
CA ALA A 72 -22.11 1.16 -12.80
C ALA A 72 -22.20 1.89 -11.45
N ALA A 73 -22.07 1.13 -10.36
CA ALA A 73 -21.71 1.69 -9.06
C ALA A 73 -20.18 1.68 -8.92
N ALA A 74 -19.60 2.82 -8.54
CA ALA A 74 -18.16 3.00 -8.42
C ALA A 74 -17.71 3.14 -6.97
N GLY A 75 -16.65 2.40 -6.60
CA GLY A 75 -15.91 2.56 -5.36
C GLY A 75 -14.50 3.05 -5.65
N LEU A 76 -14.14 4.20 -5.12
CA LEU A 76 -12.89 4.89 -5.42
C LEU A 76 -12.02 4.96 -4.17
N GLY A 77 -10.92 4.19 -4.16
CA GLY A 77 -9.86 4.26 -3.16
C GLY A 77 -8.77 5.21 -3.62
N ILE A 78 -8.56 6.36 -2.93
CA ILE A 78 -7.66 7.40 -3.42
C ILE A 78 -6.62 7.75 -2.37
N ALA A 79 -5.33 7.70 -2.78
CA ALA A 79 -4.21 8.00 -1.92
C ALA A 79 -4.25 9.44 -1.37
N GLY A 80 -4.14 9.52 -0.02
CA GLY A 80 -4.12 10.78 0.71
C GLY A 80 -5.48 11.45 0.87
N LEU A 81 -6.58 10.78 0.55
CA LEU A 81 -7.93 11.37 0.63
C LEU A 81 -8.29 11.79 2.07
N SER A 82 -7.89 11.02 3.08
CA SER A 82 -8.12 11.34 4.49
C SER A 82 -7.32 12.53 4.99
N SER A 83 -6.16 12.82 4.37
CA SER A 83 -5.22 13.85 4.82
C SER A 83 -5.45 15.22 4.18
N ARG A 84 -6.34 15.33 3.16
CA ARG A 84 -6.52 16.55 2.35
C ARG A 84 -8.00 16.87 2.14
N PRO A 85 -8.69 17.39 3.17
CA PRO A 85 -10.14 17.58 3.15
C PRO A 85 -10.63 18.52 2.04
N ILE A 86 -9.85 19.53 1.65
CA ILE A 86 -10.21 20.44 0.56
C ILE A 86 -10.21 19.73 -0.80
N VAL A 87 -9.16 18.94 -1.08
CA VAL A 87 -9.07 18.16 -2.33
C VAL A 87 -10.12 17.06 -2.36
N ARG A 88 -10.40 16.45 -1.21
CA ARG A 88 -11.48 15.49 -1.04
C ARG A 88 -12.83 16.08 -1.42
N ALA A 89 -13.17 17.24 -0.85
CA ALA A 89 -14.43 17.92 -1.12
C ALA A 89 -14.60 18.29 -2.60
N ASP A 90 -13.52 18.73 -3.27
CA ASP A 90 -13.52 19.01 -4.71
C ASP A 90 -13.74 17.71 -5.51
N LEU A 91 -13.03 16.61 -5.19
CA LEU A 91 -13.22 15.32 -5.86
C LEU A 91 -14.65 14.79 -5.70
N GLU A 92 -15.17 14.78 -4.46
CA GLU A 92 -16.52 14.29 -4.16
C GLU A 92 -17.62 15.16 -4.79
N GLY A 93 -17.34 16.46 -5.01
CA GLY A 93 -18.26 17.39 -5.63
C GLY A 93 -18.30 17.34 -7.18
N ARG A 94 -17.39 16.59 -7.82
CA ARG A 94 -17.35 16.47 -9.28
C ARG A 94 -18.47 15.57 -9.82
N ILE A 95 -18.83 15.80 -11.07
CA ILE A 95 -19.81 14.97 -11.76
C ILE A 95 -19.08 13.75 -12.34
N TYR A 96 -19.53 12.59 -11.94
CA TYR A 96 -19.06 11.30 -12.45
C TYR A 96 -20.18 10.66 -13.30
N PRO A 97 -19.82 9.90 -14.35
CA PRO A 97 -20.81 9.26 -15.22
C PRO A 97 -21.43 7.99 -14.62
N PHE A 98 -21.25 7.74 -13.31
CA PHE A 98 -21.70 6.52 -12.66
C PHE A 98 -23.08 6.69 -12.01
N ALA A 99 -23.82 5.58 -11.85
CA ALA A 99 -25.07 5.56 -11.10
C ALA A 99 -24.89 5.96 -9.65
N GLU A 100 -23.82 5.44 -9.02
CA GLU A 100 -23.41 5.77 -7.66
C GLU A 100 -21.89 5.88 -7.61
N CYS A 101 -21.36 6.76 -6.75
CA CYS A 101 -19.94 6.92 -6.54
C CYS A 101 -19.64 7.03 -5.03
N ARG A 102 -18.78 6.17 -4.51
CA ARG A 102 -18.36 6.16 -3.11
C ARG A 102 -16.86 6.29 -3.00
N PHE A 103 -16.40 7.13 -2.06
CA PHE A 103 -15.01 7.45 -1.88
C PHE A 103 -14.49 6.95 -0.53
N ALA A 104 -13.26 6.44 -0.55
CA ALA A 104 -12.49 6.15 0.64
C ALA A 104 -11.01 6.42 0.38
N SER A 105 -10.17 6.45 1.42
CA SER A 105 -8.73 6.39 1.20
C SER A 105 -8.31 5.03 0.63
N ASP A 106 -7.20 5.00 -0.10
CA ASP A 106 -6.56 3.79 -0.59
C ASP A 106 -6.29 2.77 0.53
N SER A 107 -5.88 3.25 1.72
CA SER A 107 -5.68 2.42 2.89
C SER A 107 -6.97 1.80 3.43
N ILE A 108 -8.10 2.52 3.37
CA ILE A 108 -9.40 1.98 3.77
C ILE A 108 -9.90 0.93 2.77
N THR A 109 -9.78 1.16 1.46
CA THR A 109 -10.14 0.14 0.48
C THR A 109 -9.25 -1.09 0.60
N ALA A 110 -7.94 -0.90 0.84
CA ALA A 110 -7.04 -2.01 1.12
C ALA A 110 -7.46 -2.80 2.38
N CYS A 111 -7.89 -2.11 3.45
CA CYS A 111 -8.38 -2.76 4.67
C CYS A 111 -9.69 -3.52 4.43
N ILE A 112 -10.63 -2.95 3.68
CA ILE A 112 -11.88 -3.61 3.29
C ILE A 112 -11.58 -4.89 2.48
N GLY A 113 -10.69 -4.82 1.51
CA GLY A 113 -10.30 -5.96 0.68
C GLY A 113 -9.57 -7.03 1.48
N ALA A 114 -8.59 -6.64 2.30
CA ALA A 114 -7.82 -7.56 3.14
C ALA A 114 -8.69 -8.43 4.07
N HIS A 115 -9.88 -7.96 4.42
CA HIS A 115 -10.80 -8.63 5.33
C HIS A 115 -12.16 -8.99 4.70
N ASP A 116 -12.23 -9.02 3.36
CA ASP A 116 -13.44 -9.36 2.58
C ASP A 116 -14.68 -8.61 3.09
N GLY A 117 -14.56 -7.30 3.31
CA GLY A 117 -15.62 -6.45 3.82
C GLY A 117 -15.78 -6.45 5.34
N GLY A 118 -15.16 -7.37 6.05
CA GLY A 118 -15.16 -7.44 7.52
C GLY A 118 -14.38 -6.32 8.19
N TYR A 119 -14.53 -6.19 9.49
CA TYR A 119 -13.71 -5.32 10.32
C TYR A 119 -12.33 -5.93 10.55
N GLY A 120 -11.31 -5.08 10.72
CA GLY A 120 -9.94 -5.50 10.96
C GLY A 120 -8.96 -4.36 10.88
N GLY A 121 -7.70 -4.67 11.10
CA GLY A 121 -6.57 -3.77 10.94
C GLY A 121 -5.59 -4.28 9.89
N ILE A 122 -4.95 -3.37 9.20
CA ILE A 122 -3.83 -3.66 8.32
C ILE A 122 -2.64 -2.77 8.68
N VAL A 123 -1.44 -3.30 8.50
CA VAL A 123 -0.21 -2.51 8.47
C VAL A 123 0.37 -2.60 7.06
N ILE A 124 0.45 -1.46 6.41
CA ILE A 124 1.01 -1.30 5.08
C ILE A 124 2.52 -1.14 5.23
N VAL A 125 3.31 -2.01 4.57
CA VAL A 125 4.77 -1.95 4.56
C VAL A 125 5.24 -1.96 3.12
N GLY A 126 5.56 -0.80 2.62
CA GLY A 126 5.99 -0.56 1.23
C GLY A 126 7.10 0.47 1.17
N THR A 127 7.01 1.44 0.24
CA THR A 127 7.89 2.61 0.20
C THR A 127 7.82 3.41 1.49
N GLY A 128 6.60 3.62 2.02
CA GLY A 128 6.29 4.11 3.36
C GLY A 128 5.66 3.02 4.22
N SER A 129 5.28 3.37 5.46
CA SER A 129 4.53 2.50 6.35
C SER A 129 3.42 3.23 7.08
N SER A 130 2.31 2.53 7.32
CA SER A 130 1.20 3.04 8.12
C SER A 130 0.30 1.90 8.59
N GLY A 131 -0.37 2.11 9.71
CA GLY A 131 -1.42 1.24 10.21
C GLY A 131 -2.78 1.87 10.04
N ILE A 132 -3.78 1.08 9.66
CA ILE A 132 -5.18 1.49 9.63
C ILE A 132 -6.04 0.36 10.21
N ALA A 133 -7.01 0.68 11.06
CA ALA A 133 -8.03 -0.25 11.48
C ALA A 133 -9.42 0.31 11.14
N ARG A 134 -10.24 -0.53 10.53
CA ARG A 134 -11.66 -0.30 10.33
C ARG A 134 -12.42 -1.12 11.37
N LEU A 135 -13.11 -0.44 12.25
CA LEU A 135 -13.83 -1.02 13.39
C LEU A 135 -15.31 -0.62 13.31
N GLU A 136 -16.17 -1.31 14.03
CA GLU A 136 -17.59 -0.93 14.13
C GLU A 136 -17.77 0.50 14.64
N ARG A 137 -16.90 0.94 15.55
CA ARG A 137 -16.90 2.30 16.14
C ARG A 137 -16.20 3.38 15.32
N GLY A 138 -15.73 3.06 14.11
CA GLY A 138 -15.02 3.99 13.22
C GLY A 138 -13.65 3.51 12.82
N GLU A 139 -12.87 4.41 12.26
CA GLU A 139 -11.54 4.16 11.70
C GLU A 139 -10.45 4.70 12.63
N VAL A 140 -9.32 3.99 12.71
CA VAL A 140 -8.14 4.39 13.48
C VAL A 140 -6.93 4.33 12.55
N GLN A 141 -6.14 5.41 12.52
CA GLN A 141 -4.88 5.47 11.79
C GLN A 141 -3.71 5.58 12.77
N VAL A 142 -2.63 4.84 12.50
CA VAL A 142 -1.37 4.85 13.24
C VAL A 142 -0.22 5.08 12.26
N GLY A 143 0.65 6.04 12.55
CA GLY A 143 1.74 6.43 11.66
C GLY A 143 1.26 7.03 10.33
N GLY A 144 2.07 6.89 9.27
CA GLY A 144 1.71 7.37 7.92
C GLY A 144 1.78 8.89 7.76
N CYS A 145 2.53 9.60 8.60
CA CYS A 145 2.77 11.04 8.43
C CYS A 145 3.76 11.34 7.30
N GLY A 146 4.40 10.32 6.77
CA GLY A 146 5.32 10.40 5.65
C GLY A 146 6.78 10.57 6.05
N PHE A 147 7.66 10.12 5.16
CA PHE A 147 9.11 10.19 5.29
C PHE A 147 9.62 11.64 5.24
N PRO A 148 10.62 12.05 6.07
CA PRO A 148 11.36 11.23 7.03
C PRO A 148 10.80 11.26 8.47
N LEU A 149 9.65 11.88 8.72
CA LEU A 149 9.08 12.06 10.08
C LEU A 149 8.44 10.78 10.61
N SER A 150 7.95 9.94 9.74
CA SER A 150 7.26 8.69 9.99
C SER A 150 7.76 7.66 8.98
N ASP A 151 6.96 6.62 8.70
CA ASP A 151 7.32 5.53 7.80
C ASP A 151 8.37 4.57 8.40
N GLU A 152 8.35 4.38 9.72
CA GLU A 152 9.20 3.44 10.45
C GLU A 152 9.06 2.02 9.86
N GLY A 153 10.19 1.36 9.63
CA GLY A 153 10.22 0.01 9.07
C GLY A 153 9.93 -0.12 7.58
N SER A 154 9.65 1.00 6.89
CA SER A 154 9.41 1.03 5.45
C SER A 154 10.67 0.86 4.61
N GLY A 155 10.51 0.72 3.29
CA GLY A 155 11.63 0.71 2.35
C GLY A 155 12.45 2.01 2.41
N ALA A 156 11.79 3.17 2.58
CA ALA A 156 12.48 4.44 2.72
C ALA A 156 13.29 4.52 4.03
N PHE A 157 12.73 4.02 5.12
CA PHE A 157 13.45 3.90 6.40
C PHE A 157 14.68 2.99 6.27
N ILE A 158 14.51 1.79 5.70
CA ILE A 158 15.60 0.82 5.48
C ILE A 158 16.72 1.47 4.65
N GLY A 159 16.36 2.16 3.57
CA GLY A 159 17.33 2.85 2.72
C GLY A 159 18.04 4.00 3.42
N LEU A 160 17.33 4.79 4.23
CA LEU A 160 17.91 5.85 5.04
C LEU A 160 18.94 5.29 6.05
N ARG A 161 18.60 4.17 6.72
CA ARG A 161 19.49 3.52 7.68
C ARG A 161 20.75 2.99 6.98
N ALA A 162 20.60 2.34 5.81
CA ALA A 162 21.71 1.88 5.01
C ALA A 162 22.65 3.03 4.62
N LEU A 163 22.12 4.12 4.08
CA LEU A 163 22.91 5.30 3.70
C LEU A 163 23.58 5.97 4.90
N SER A 164 22.88 6.09 6.03
CA SER A 164 23.45 6.64 7.26
C SER A 164 24.64 5.82 7.74
N MET A 165 24.56 4.49 7.72
CA MET A 165 25.68 3.61 8.07
C MET A 165 26.81 3.71 7.04
N THR A 166 26.48 3.78 5.77
CA THR A 166 27.43 3.93 4.65
C THR A 166 28.28 5.19 4.79
N THR A 167 27.68 6.33 5.12
CA THR A 167 28.46 7.57 5.35
C THR A 167 29.37 7.48 6.56
N ARG A 168 28.97 6.73 7.60
CA ARG A 168 29.83 6.46 8.77
C ARG A 168 30.98 5.53 8.44
N ALA A 169 30.80 4.57 7.54
CA ALA A 169 31.88 3.72 7.06
C ALA A 169 32.86 4.52 6.20
N LEU A 170 32.36 5.41 5.34
CA LEU A 170 33.18 6.26 4.46
C LEU A 170 34.16 7.15 5.25
N ASP A 171 33.81 7.57 6.46
CA ASP A 171 34.67 8.39 7.33
C ASP A 171 35.32 7.58 8.49
N GLY A 172 35.26 6.26 8.45
CA GLY A 172 35.95 5.35 9.36
C GLY A 172 35.33 5.25 10.76
N ARG A 173 34.10 5.74 10.98
CA ARG A 173 33.39 5.62 12.27
C ARG A 173 32.80 4.24 12.53
N VAL A 174 32.60 3.44 11.50
CA VAL A 174 32.18 2.03 11.55
C VAL A 174 32.99 1.24 10.55
N GLU A 175 33.14 -0.06 10.79
CA GLU A 175 33.77 -0.97 9.83
C GLU A 175 32.94 -1.07 8.55
N GLU A 176 33.61 -1.07 7.40
CA GLU A 176 32.95 -1.26 6.11
C GLU A 176 32.63 -2.74 5.91
N THR A 177 31.35 -3.03 5.70
CA THR A 177 30.84 -4.39 5.49
C THR A 177 30.42 -4.57 4.03
N PRO A 178 30.15 -5.80 3.55
CA PRO A 178 29.70 -6.04 2.16
C PRO A 178 28.48 -5.22 1.73
N LEU A 179 27.49 -5.06 2.64
CA LEU A 179 26.36 -4.17 2.37
C LEU A 179 26.82 -2.74 2.11
N LEU A 180 27.67 -2.21 3.00
CA LEU A 180 28.09 -0.81 2.94
C LEU A 180 28.98 -0.55 1.72
N THR A 181 29.79 -1.53 1.31
CA THR A 181 30.54 -1.51 0.05
C THR A 181 29.58 -1.40 -1.15
N ASP A 182 28.57 -2.27 -1.25
CA ASP A 182 27.58 -2.23 -2.35
C ASP A 182 26.88 -0.87 -2.45
N VAL A 183 26.59 -0.25 -1.30
CA VAL A 183 25.96 1.09 -1.28
C VAL A 183 26.94 2.18 -1.65
N LEU A 184 28.21 2.14 -1.16
CA LEU A 184 29.28 3.10 -1.50
C LEU A 184 29.58 3.10 -2.99
N ASP A 185 29.65 1.93 -3.60
CA ASP A 185 30.00 1.76 -5.01
C ASP A 185 28.95 2.39 -5.95
N ARG A 186 27.66 2.45 -5.52
CA ARG A 186 26.62 3.21 -6.26
C ARG A 186 26.93 4.69 -6.37
N PHE A 187 27.74 5.24 -5.47
CA PHE A 187 28.15 6.64 -5.43
C PHE A 187 29.62 6.81 -5.78
N GLU A 188 30.26 5.79 -6.36
CA GLU A 188 31.70 5.78 -6.70
C GLU A 188 32.57 6.17 -5.49
N ARG A 189 32.09 5.84 -4.26
CA ARG A 189 32.73 6.14 -2.98
C ARG A 189 32.96 7.64 -2.74
N ASP A 190 32.17 8.49 -3.41
CA ASP A 190 32.28 9.95 -3.38
C ASP A 190 31.21 10.56 -2.44
N ARG A 191 31.67 11.22 -1.38
CA ARG A 191 30.81 11.92 -0.42
C ARG A 191 29.96 13.01 -1.09
N GLY A 192 30.50 13.74 -2.05
CA GLY A 192 29.81 14.81 -2.76
C GLY A 192 28.62 14.27 -3.56
N LYS A 193 28.80 13.09 -4.20
CA LYS A 193 27.72 12.40 -4.93
C LYS A 193 26.61 11.95 -4.00
N ILE A 194 26.94 11.44 -2.80
CA ILE A 194 25.93 11.07 -1.77
C ILE A 194 25.12 12.29 -1.35
N VAL A 195 25.79 13.42 -1.06
CA VAL A 195 25.12 14.67 -0.64
C VAL A 195 24.23 15.20 -1.74
N ALA A 196 24.74 15.32 -2.96
CA ALA A 196 23.97 15.82 -4.11
C ALA A 196 22.75 14.93 -4.41
N TRP A 197 22.88 13.61 -4.25
CA TRP A 197 21.77 12.68 -4.39
C TRP A 197 20.72 12.88 -3.28
N MET A 198 21.15 13.04 -2.02
CA MET A 198 20.28 13.24 -0.87
C MET A 198 19.44 14.52 -1.01
N ASP A 199 20.00 15.60 -1.55
CA ASP A 199 19.32 16.88 -1.73
C ASP A 199 18.10 16.78 -2.67
N ALA A 200 18.11 15.81 -3.59
CA ALA A 200 17.04 15.56 -4.57
C ALA A 200 16.17 14.34 -4.25
N ALA A 201 16.60 13.48 -3.31
CA ALA A 201 15.96 12.20 -3.07
C ALA A 201 14.75 12.31 -2.13
N GLY A 202 13.63 11.70 -2.55
CA GLY A 202 12.47 11.47 -1.70
C GLY A 202 12.37 10.01 -1.24
N ALA A 203 11.28 9.68 -0.55
CA ALA A 203 11.02 8.34 -0.01
C ALA A 203 11.24 7.20 -1.02
N THR A 204 10.76 7.39 -2.25
CA THR A 204 10.89 6.38 -3.32
C THR A 204 12.35 6.09 -3.66
N GLN A 205 13.19 7.12 -3.75
CA GLN A 205 14.62 6.96 -4.03
C GLN A 205 15.33 6.23 -2.89
N TYR A 206 15.04 6.60 -1.65
CA TYR A 206 15.58 5.87 -0.48
C TYR A 206 15.14 4.40 -0.48
N ALA A 207 13.88 4.10 -0.79
CA ALA A 207 13.36 2.74 -0.82
C ALA A 207 14.08 1.83 -1.85
N THR A 208 14.76 2.39 -2.87
CA THR A 208 15.53 1.59 -3.84
C THR A 208 16.71 0.82 -3.22
N PHE A 209 17.13 1.16 -2.01
CA PHE A 209 18.19 0.44 -1.30
C PHE A 209 17.65 -0.77 -0.50
N ALA A 210 16.34 -0.80 -0.19
CA ALA A 210 15.76 -1.86 0.62
C ALA A 210 16.01 -3.28 0.05
N PRO A 211 15.88 -3.56 -1.25
CA PRO A 211 16.19 -4.88 -1.79
C PRO A 211 17.64 -5.32 -1.55
N THR A 212 18.60 -4.39 -1.62
CA THR A 212 20.01 -4.68 -1.34
C THR A 212 20.18 -5.04 0.14
N VAL A 213 19.60 -4.28 1.06
CA VAL A 213 19.66 -4.57 2.50
C VAL A 213 19.04 -5.93 2.81
N VAL A 214 17.84 -6.21 2.26
CA VAL A 214 17.14 -7.49 2.46
C VAL A 214 18.01 -8.67 2.01
N ARG A 215 18.61 -8.60 0.83
CA ARG A 215 19.48 -9.64 0.30
C ARG A 215 20.66 -9.92 1.26
N HIS A 216 21.41 -8.89 1.66
CA HIS A 216 22.52 -9.04 2.59
C HIS A 216 22.07 -9.56 3.97
N ALA A 217 20.89 -9.17 4.45
CA ALA A 217 20.35 -9.66 5.71
C ALA A 217 20.00 -11.15 5.65
N MET A 218 19.47 -11.62 4.51
CA MET A 218 19.21 -13.05 4.26
C MET A 218 20.52 -13.87 4.18
N ASP A 219 21.60 -13.27 3.65
CA ASP A 219 22.94 -13.87 3.64
C ASP A 219 23.64 -13.82 5.01
N GLY A 220 22.97 -13.27 6.03
CA GLY A 220 23.46 -13.27 7.41
C GLY A 220 24.38 -12.08 7.76
N GLU A 221 24.51 -11.09 6.89
CA GLU A 221 25.38 -9.92 7.07
C GLU A 221 24.90 -9.08 8.27
N VAL A 222 25.83 -8.71 9.17
CA VAL A 222 25.52 -8.16 10.49
C VAL A 222 24.87 -6.78 10.42
N ALA A 223 25.38 -5.87 9.58
CA ALA A 223 24.83 -4.51 9.46
C ALA A 223 23.44 -4.54 8.82
N ALA A 224 23.24 -5.37 7.78
CA ALA A 224 21.96 -5.55 7.15
C ALA A 224 20.91 -6.13 8.11
N ARG A 225 21.30 -7.15 8.90
CA ARG A 225 20.43 -7.74 9.93
C ARG A 225 20.03 -6.73 10.99
N ALA A 226 20.98 -5.88 11.44
CA ALA A 226 20.68 -4.82 12.40
C ALA A 226 19.65 -3.82 11.84
N ILE A 227 19.78 -3.42 10.57
CA ILE A 227 18.81 -2.55 9.90
C ILE A 227 17.43 -3.21 9.82
N MET A 228 17.37 -4.51 9.46
CA MET A 228 16.09 -5.23 9.37
C MET A 228 15.44 -5.43 10.74
N GLN A 229 16.21 -5.63 11.80
CA GLN A 229 15.70 -5.69 13.18
C GLN A 229 15.11 -4.35 13.61
N GLU A 230 15.79 -3.23 13.30
CA GLU A 230 15.30 -1.89 13.59
C GLU A 230 14.02 -1.57 12.79
N ALA A 231 13.97 -1.99 11.53
CA ALA A 231 12.79 -1.86 10.71
C ALA A 231 11.60 -2.67 11.27
N ALA A 232 11.86 -3.90 11.69
CA ALA A 232 10.84 -4.76 12.30
C ALA A 232 10.30 -4.17 13.62
N ALA A 233 11.16 -3.57 14.43
CA ALA A 233 10.75 -2.91 15.67
C ALA A 233 9.77 -1.75 15.39
N GLY A 234 10.02 -0.93 14.34
CA GLY A 234 9.09 0.12 13.94
C GLY A 234 7.73 -0.42 13.48
N ILE A 235 7.72 -1.52 12.71
CA ILE A 235 6.47 -2.18 12.31
C ILE A 235 5.76 -2.83 13.52
N GLU A 236 6.50 -3.40 14.46
CA GLU A 236 5.94 -3.93 15.71
C GLU A 236 5.21 -2.83 16.48
N GLU A 237 5.78 -1.64 16.63
CA GLU A 237 5.16 -0.51 17.31
C GLU A 237 3.81 -0.14 16.69
N ILE A 238 3.74 -0.06 15.35
CA ILE A 238 2.49 0.21 14.61
C ILE A 238 1.46 -0.91 14.87
N CYS A 239 1.88 -2.17 14.77
CA CYS A 239 1.01 -3.33 15.04
C CYS A 239 0.45 -3.29 16.47
N ARG A 240 1.32 -3.07 17.47
CA ARG A 240 0.89 -3.03 18.87
C ARG A 240 -0.04 -1.86 19.18
N ALA A 241 0.18 -0.70 18.56
CA ALA A 241 -0.73 0.43 18.67
C ALA A 241 -2.12 0.11 18.09
N LEU A 242 -2.19 -0.55 16.93
CA LEU A 242 -3.48 -0.99 16.38
C LEU A 242 -4.16 -2.05 17.25
N ILE A 243 -3.40 -2.99 17.83
CA ILE A 243 -3.92 -4.05 18.71
C ILE A 243 -4.62 -3.48 19.94
N GLN A 244 -4.21 -2.32 20.45
CA GLN A 244 -4.89 -1.63 21.56
C GLN A 244 -6.35 -1.26 21.25
N HIS A 245 -6.69 -1.18 19.97
CA HIS A 245 -8.05 -0.91 19.51
C HIS A 245 -8.87 -2.18 19.26
N ASP A 246 -8.32 -3.35 19.58
CA ASP A 246 -8.94 -4.67 19.48
C ASP A 246 -9.58 -4.97 18.12
N PRO A 247 -8.82 -4.86 17.00
CA PRO A 247 -9.31 -5.27 15.70
C PRO A 247 -9.50 -6.80 15.68
N PRO A 248 -10.62 -7.32 15.14
CA PRO A 248 -10.85 -8.77 15.09
C PRO A 248 -9.82 -9.53 14.24
N ARG A 249 -9.17 -8.84 13.32
CA ARG A 249 -8.10 -9.36 12.46
C ARG A 249 -7.02 -8.30 12.31
N LEU A 250 -5.77 -8.73 12.12
CA LEU A 250 -4.65 -7.87 11.78
C LEU A 250 -3.83 -8.53 10.68
N SER A 251 -3.53 -7.79 9.62
CA SER A 251 -2.75 -8.31 8.48
C SER A 251 -1.63 -7.35 8.08
N LEU A 252 -0.51 -7.88 7.58
CA LEU A 252 0.51 -7.10 6.91
C LEU A 252 0.23 -7.10 5.41
N ILE A 253 0.36 -5.93 4.79
CA ILE A 253 0.23 -5.76 3.34
C ILE A 253 1.37 -4.91 2.78
N GLY A 254 1.49 -4.88 1.45
CA GLY A 254 2.56 -4.16 0.75
C GLY A 254 3.78 -5.04 0.48
N GLY A 255 4.64 -4.57 -0.42
CA GLY A 255 5.75 -5.37 -0.95
C GLY A 255 6.80 -5.82 0.06
N LEU A 256 6.87 -5.18 1.23
CA LEU A 256 7.76 -5.57 2.32
C LEU A 256 7.05 -6.30 3.47
N GLY A 257 5.73 -6.48 3.42
CA GLY A 257 4.98 -7.14 4.49
C GLY A 257 5.50 -8.54 4.80
N SER A 258 5.57 -9.42 3.79
CA SER A 258 6.10 -10.79 3.93
C SER A 258 7.61 -10.85 4.23
N VAL A 259 8.36 -9.80 3.86
CA VAL A 259 9.81 -9.71 4.11
C VAL A 259 10.08 -9.36 5.58
N ILE A 260 9.25 -8.49 6.17
CA ILE A 260 9.42 -8.03 7.56
C ILE A 260 8.83 -9.02 8.58
N GLU A 261 7.78 -9.75 8.20
CA GLU A 261 7.06 -10.68 9.09
C GLU A 261 7.98 -11.65 9.85
N PRO A 262 8.99 -12.32 9.22
CA PRO A 262 9.89 -13.23 9.94
C PRO A 262 10.72 -12.57 11.04
N TRP A 263 10.88 -11.24 10.99
CA TRP A 263 11.66 -10.45 11.95
C TRP A 263 10.83 -9.99 13.14
N LEU A 264 9.50 -10.10 13.06
CA LEU A 264 8.61 -9.72 14.16
C LEU A 264 8.64 -10.76 15.30
N PRO A 265 8.34 -10.34 16.55
CA PRO A 265 8.22 -11.25 17.67
C PRO A 265 7.21 -12.38 17.43
N PRO A 266 7.43 -13.60 17.96
CA PRO A 266 6.54 -14.74 17.74
C PRO A 266 5.09 -14.52 18.19
N ASP A 267 4.88 -13.81 19.31
CA ASP A 267 3.56 -13.46 19.85
C ASP A 267 2.78 -12.58 18.89
N LEU A 268 3.44 -11.64 18.23
CA LEU A 268 2.83 -10.77 17.23
C LEU A 268 2.52 -11.52 15.94
N ARG A 269 3.48 -12.33 15.44
CA ARG A 269 3.26 -13.17 14.25
C ARG A 269 2.06 -14.11 14.40
N ALA A 270 1.87 -14.66 15.59
CA ALA A 270 0.72 -15.54 15.89
C ALA A 270 -0.64 -14.80 15.79
N ARG A 271 -0.66 -13.48 15.88
CA ARG A 271 -1.87 -12.64 15.74
C ARG A 271 -2.13 -12.22 14.29
N LEU A 272 -1.14 -12.29 13.42
CA LEU A 272 -1.30 -11.92 12.02
C LEU A 272 -2.20 -12.95 11.30
N ARG A 273 -3.00 -12.45 10.39
CA ARG A 273 -3.89 -13.23 9.53
C ARG A 273 -3.58 -12.94 8.06
N PRO A 274 -3.70 -13.93 7.19
CA PRO A 274 -3.55 -13.73 5.76
C PRO A 274 -4.60 -12.75 5.24
N VAL A 275 -4.26 -12.02 4.18
CA VAL A 275 -5.22 -11.16 3.47
C VAL A 275 -6.16 -12.02 2.62
N LEU A 276 -7.42 -11.60 2.52
CA LEU A 276 -8.46 -12.30 1.75
C LEU A 276 -8.66 -11.70 0.36
N GLY A 277 -8.24 -10.44 0.15
CA GLY A 277 -8.37 -9.73 -1.12
C GLY A 277 -7.50 -8.47 -1.16
N ASP A 278 -7.45 -7.82 -2.31
CA ASP A 278 -6.66 -6.62 -2.57
C ASP A 278 -7.48 -5.31 -2.44
N ALA A 279 -6.84 -4.17 -2.73
CA ALA A 279 -7.49 -2.86 -2.67
C ALA A 279 -8.64 -2.72 -3.69
N LEU A 280 -8.56 -3.39 -4.85
CA LEU A 280 -9.65 -3.40 -5.82
C LEU A 280 -10.84 -4.24 -5.35
N ASP A 281 -10.60 -5.35 -4.61
CA ASP A 281 -11.68 -6.09 -3.95
C ASP A 281 -12.41 -5.21 -2.95
N GLY A 282 -11.66 -4.46 -2.15
CA GLY A 282 -12.22 -3.51 -1.19
C GLY A 282 -12.96 -2.36 -1.85
N ALA A 283 -12.47 -1.83 -2.97
CA ALA A 283 -13.15 -0.80 -3.72
C ALA A 283 -14.46 -1.31 -4.35
N ALA A 284 -14.49 -2.56 -4.86
CA ALA A 284 -15.72 -3.18 -5.34
C ALA A 284 -16.76 -3.38 -4.24
N ILE A 285 -16.32 -3.79 -3.04
CA ILE A 285 -17.20 -3.88 -1.86
C ILE A 285 -17.70 -2.50 -1.44
N LEU A 286 -16.84 -1.48 -1.47
CA LEU A 286 -17.24 -0.09 -1.23
C LEU A 286 -18.31 0.37 -2.22
N ALA A 287 -18.22 -0.03 -3.51
CA ALA A 287 -19.24 0.22 -4.53
C ALA A 287 -20.59 -0.43 -4.22
N GLY A 288 -20.63 -1.42 -3.34
CA GLY A 288 -21.84 -2.15 -2.95
C GLY A 288 -21.89 -3.60 -3.46
N ARG A 289 -20.82 -4.10 -4.09
CA ARG A 289 -20.68 -5.54 -4.37
C ARG A 289 -20.70 -6.33 -3.07
N SER A 290 -21.37 -7.45 -3.05
CA SER A 290 -21.35 -8.34 -1.88
C SER A 290 -19.94 -8.87 -1.62
N ALA A 291 -19.58 -9.04 -0.35
CA ALA A 291 -18.39 -9.78 0.06
C ALA A 291 -18.43 -11.21 -0.50
N ARG A 292 -17.28 -11.79 -0.79
CA ARG A 292 -17.19 -13.14 -1.39
C ARG A 292 -17.41 -14.25 -0.38
N GLY A 293 -17.37 -13.95 0.92
CA GLY A 293 -17.45 -14.92 2.00
C GLY A 293 -16.22 -15.84 2.02
N LEU A 294 -15.06 -15.28 1.72
CA LEU A 294 -13.81 -16.03 1.63
C LEU A 294 -13.42 -16.58 3.01
N ALA A 295 -13.20 -17.89 3.08
CA ALA A 295 -12.63 -18.53 4.27
C ALA A 295 -11.13 -18.21 4.37
N GLU A 296 -10.60 -18.22 5.61
CA GLU A 296 -9.16 -18.18 5.78
C GLU A 296 -8.50 -19.36 5.08
N PRO A 297 -7.40 -19.16 4.33
CA PRO A 297 -6.62 -20.29 3.83
C PRO A 297 -6.09 -21.11 5.02
N GLU A 298 -6.18 -22.43 4.94
CA GLU A 298 -5.89 -23.38 6.03
C GLU A 298 -4.44 -23.30 6.56
N SER A 299 -3.52 -22.67 5.82
CA SER A 299 -2.16 -22.38 6.32
C SER A 299 -1.49 -21.23 5.56
N ALA A 300 -0.61 -20.48 6.25
CA ALA A 300 0.26 -19.47 5.65
C ALA A 300 1.28 -20.07 4.63
N GLU A 301 1.47 -21.37 4.61
CA GLU A 301 2.33 -22.09 3.65
C GLU A 301 1.70 -22.16 2.24
N ALA A 302 0.38 -22.36 2.15
CA ALA A 302 -0.32 -22.40 0.88
C ALA A 302 -0.31 -21.08 0.10
N VAL A 303 -0.21 -19.93 0.80
CA VAL A 303 -0.12 -18.61 0.17
C VAL A 303 1.27 -18.35 -0.42
N ARG A 304 2.33 -18.93 0.13
CA ARG A 304 3.71 -18.78 -0.38
C ARG A 304 3.92 -19.47 -1.72
N GLU A 305 3.26 -20.59 -1.95
CA GLU A 305 3.36 -21.33 -3.22
C GLU A 305 2.60 -20.64 -4.37
N ALA A 306 1.51 -19.93 -4.07
CA ALA A 306 0.71 -19.21 -5.08
C ALA A 306 1.34 -17.89 -5.57
N VAL A 307 2.31 -17.31 -4.83
CA VAL A 307 2.99 -16.04 -5.19
C VAL A 307 4.27 -16.28 -6.01
N VAL A 308 4.74 -17.54 -6.10
CA VAL A 308 5.98 -17.94 -6.82
C VAL A 308 5.68 -18.48 -8.23
N GLN A 309 4.43 -18.63 -8.61
CA GLN A 309 4.00 -18.94 -9.98
C GLN A 309 3.49 -17.68 -10.69
#